data_bee94d163a2fd8cf659240eefd23cdc0
#
_entry.id   bee94d163a2fd8cf659240eefd23cdc0
#
_cell.length_a   1.000
_cell.length_b   1.000
_cell.length_c   1.000
_cell.angle_alpha   90.00
_cell.angle_beta   90.00
_cell.angle_gamma   90.00
#
_symmetry.space_group_name_H-M   'P 1'
#
loop_
_entity.id
_entity.type
_entity.pdbx_description
1 polymer ?
#
loop_
_entity_poly.entity_id
_entity_poly.type
_entity_poly.pdbx_seq_one_letter_code
_entity_poly.pdbx_strand_id
1 'polypeptide(L)'
;ELRRPDKQWVQARLISASPQAAPEFQSESWLFLTDAGGGLLPGMNVEALLPAEAGGAQGGVIVPDPAVVWWQGKAWIFVQTGRGVFTQRGISTDQPEPDGGYFVADFPAGQAVVVRGAQILLSEENKPAPGGD
;
A
#
# COMPACT_ATOMS: atom_id res chain seq x y z
N GLU A 1 5.42 -8.82 -12.30
CA GLU A 1 6.25 -9.69 -11.44
C GLU A 1 5.37 -10.47 -10.47
N LEU A 2 5.77 -11.70 -10.17
CA LEU A 2 5.10 -12.54 -9.18
C LEU A 2 6.02 -12.72 -7.97
N ARG A 3 5.49 -12.53 -6.77
CA ARG A 3 6.23 -12.74 -5.52
C ARG A 3 5.89 -14.10 -4.93
N ARG A 4 6.91 -14.90 -4.71
CA ARG A 4 6.82 -16.21 -4.08
C ARG A 4 6.69 -16.08 -2.55
N PRO A 5 6.25 -17.15 -1.85
CA PRO A 5 6.20 -17.15 -0.38
C PRO A 5 7.56 -16.90 0.29
N ASP A 6 8.68 -17.24 -0.38
CA ASP A 6 10.04 -16.94 0.08
C ASP A 6 10.50 -15.49 -0.20
N LYS A 7 9.57 -14.62 -0.62
CA LYS A 7 9.77 -13.20 -0.97
C LYS A 7 10.65 -12.96 -2.20
N GLN A 8 10.95 -13.97 -2.99
CA GLN A 8 11.64 -13.79 -4.26
C GLN A 8 10.66 -13.40 -5.37
N TRP A 9 11.09 -12.48 -6.22
CA TRP A 9 10.33 -12.03 -7.38
C TRP A 9 10.64 -12.89 -8.60
N VAL A 10 9.61 -13.23 -9.34
CA VAL A 10 9.70 -13.97 -10.61
C VAL A 10 9.03 -13.12 -11.69
N GLN A 11 9.71 -12.96 -12.81
CA GLN A 11 9.16 -12.26 -13.97
C GLN A 11 8.04 -13.09 -14.59
N ALA A 12 6.94 -12.46 -14.90
CA ALA A 12 5.80 -13.07 -15.56
C ALA A 12 5.27 -12.12 -16.64
N ARG A 13 4.87 -12.67 -17.75
CA ARG A 13 4.27 -11.93 -18.86
C ARG A 13 2.77 -12.21 -18.92
N LEU A 14 1.96 -11.16 -18.98
CA LEU A 14 0.53 -11.28 -19.23
C LEU A 14 0.29 -11.85 -20.63
N ILE A 15 -0.51 -12.90 -20.72
CA ILE A 15 -0.91 -13.53 -21.99
C ILE A 15 -2.29 -13.06 -22.42
N SER A 16 -3.28 -13.25 -21.56
CA SER A 16 -4.66 -12.89 -21.85
C SER A 16 -5.50 -12.88 -20.57
N ALA A 17 -6.69 -12.30 -20.66
CA ALA A 17 -7.75 -12.61 -19.72
C ALA A 17 -8.09 -14.11 -19.80
N SER A 18 -8.36 -14.75 -18.67
CA SER A 18 -8.81 -16.13 -18.67
C SER A 18 -10.24 -16.22 -19.23
N PRO A 19 -10.50 -17.13 -20.18
CA PRO A 19 -11.85 -17.32 -20.69
C PRO A 19 -12.80 -17.98 -19.67
N GLN A 20 -12.27 -18.49 -18.57
CA GLN A 20 -13.05 -19.03 -17.47
C GLN A 20 -13.20 -17.97 -16.38
N ALA A 21 -14.25 -17.17 -16.47
CA ALA A 21 -14.73 -16.46 -15.31
C ALA A 21 -15.24 -17.51 -14.32
N ALA A 22 -14.70 -17.52 -13.10
CA ALA A 22 -15.34 -18.27 -12.02
C ALA A 22 -16.63 -17.52 -11.65
N PRO A 23 -17.82 -18.03 -12.03
CA PRO A 23 -19.07 -17.27 -11.86
C PRO A 23 -19.40 -17.02 -10.38
N GLU A 24 -18.71 -17.69 -9.47
CA GLU A 24 -18.95 -17.62 -8.03
C GLU A 24 -18.36 -16.37 -7.36
N PHE A 25 -17.40 -15.68 -7.99
CA PHE A 25 -16.68 -14.57 -7.33
C PHE A 25 -16.77 -13.22 -8.02
N GLN A 26 -17.42 -13.09 -9.18
CA GLN A 26 -17.44 -11.85 -9.99
C GLN A 26 -16.02 -11.26 -10.19
N SER A 27 -14.99 -12.10 -10.19
CA SER A 27 -13.60 -11.69 -10.32
C SER A 27 -13.09 -12.01 -11.72
N GLU A 28 -12.33 -11.08 -12.28
CA GLU A 28 -11.61 -11.29 -13.51
C GLU A 28 -10.41 -12.22 -13.25
N SER A 29 -10.22 -13.19 -14.12
CA SER A 29 -9.07 -14.09 -14.09
C SER A 29 -8.12 -13.77 -15.24
N TRP A 30 -6.84 -13.77 -14.95
CA TRP A 30 -5.79 -13.43 -15.89
C TRP A 30 -4.75 -14.53 -15.98
N LEU A 31 -4.25 -14.78 -17.18
CA LEU A 31 -3.23 -15.79 -17.45
C LEU A 31 -1.86 -15.11 -17.62
N PHE A 32 -0.90 -15.56 -16.82
CA PHE A 32 0.48 -15.14 -16.90
C PHE A 32 1.39 -16.30 -17.24
N LEU A 33 2.39 -16.04 -18.07
CA LEU A 33 3.45 -16.99 -18.38
C LEU A 33 4.73 -16.60 -17.65
N THR A 34 5.33 -17.55 -16.97
CA THR A 34 6.62 -17.43 -16.32
C THR A 34 7.56 -18.54 -16.79
N ASP A 35 8.87 -18.33 -16.66
CA ASP A 35 9.85 -19.35 -16.97
C ASP A 35 9.78 -20.52 -15.98
N ALA A 36 9.96 -21.73 -16.48
CA ALA A 36 9.88 -22.95 -15.68
C ALA A 36 10.91 -23.03 -14.53
N GLY A 37 11.97 -22.23 -14.60
CA GLY A 37 13.01 -22.13 -13.57
C GLY A 37 12.65 -21.26 -12.36
N GLY A 38 11.49 -20.59 -12.38
CA GLY A 38 11.09 -19.62 -11.33
C GLY A 38 10.70 -20.24 -9.98
N GLY A 39 10.73 -21.58 -9.84
CA GLY A 39 10.39 -22.28 -8.60
C GLY A 39 8.93 -22.15 -8.18
N LEU A 40 8.03 -21.81 -9.09
CA LEU A 40 6.59 -21.80 -8.87
C LEU A 40 6.04 -23.21 -9.05
N LEU A 41 5.19 -23.62 -8.12
CA LEU A 41 4.53 -24.92 -8.12
C LEU A 41 3.01 -24.76 -8.26
N PRO A 42 2.33 -25.72 -8.89
CA PRO A 42 0.88 -25.72 -8.95
C PRO A 42 0.23 -25.66 -7.56
N GLY A 43 -0.78 -24.81 -7.39
CA GLY A 43 -1.47 -24.62 -6.12
C GLY A 43 -0.79 -23.65 -5.15
N MET A 44 0.36 -23.09 -5.51
CA MET A 44 1.06 -22.10 -4.70
C MET A 44 0.36 -20.74 -4.78
N ASN A 45 0.15 -20.11 -3.64
CA ASN A 45 -0.31 -18.71 -3.59
C ASN A 45 0.86 -17.77 -3.88
N VAL A 46 0.64 -16.80 -4.74
CA VAL A 46 1.62 -15.79 -5.12
C VAL A 46 0.99 -14.41 -5.04
N GLU A 47 1.83 -13.42 -4.79
CA GLU A 47 1.46 -12.02 -4.89
C GLU A 47 1.87 -11.49 -6.27
N ALA A 48 0.96 -10.85 -6.99
CA ALA A 48 1.23 -10.32 -8.31
C ALA A 48 1.41 -8.80 -8.24
N LEU A 49 2.55 -8.31 -8.71
CA LEU A 49 2.76 -6.90 -8.96
C LEU A 49 2.43 -6.61 -10.43
N LEU A 50 1.33 -5.95 -10.65
CA LEU A 50 0.90 -5.52 -11.98
C LEU A 50 1.34 -4.07 -12.20
N PRO A 51 1.85 -3.72 -13.41
CA PRO A 51 2.01 -2.33 -13.73
C PRO A 51 0.64 -1.65 -13.69
N ALA A 52 0.52 -0.57 -12.94
CA ALA A 52 -0.66 0.27 -13.04
C ALA A 52 -0.76 0.74 -14.50
N GLU A 53 -1.96 0.66 -15.07
CA GLU A 53 -2.17 1.27 -16.37
C GLU A 53 -1.68 2.72 -16.31
N ALA A 54 -0.85 3.09 -17.26
CA ALA A 54 -0.24 4.41 -17.34
C ALA A 54 -1.30 5.48 -17.65
N GLY A 55 -2.13 5.73 -16.67
CA GLY A 55 -2.92 6.96 -16.59
C GLY A 55 -2.02 8.06 -16.08
N GLY A 56 -1.13 8.59 -16.94
CA GLY A 56 -0.29 9.73 -16.66
C GLY A 56 0.60 9.58 -15.42
N ALA A 57 1.81 10.08 -15.47
CA ALA A 57 2.69 10.16 -14.30
C ALA A 57 2.00 11.05 -13.23
N GLN A 58 1.26 10.45 -12.33
CA GLN A 58 0.73 11.16 -11.16
C GLN A 58 1.88 11.40 -10.21
N GLY A 59 2.13 12.67 -9.94
CA GLY A 59 3.04 13.06 -8.88
C GLY A 59 2.52 12.56 -7.54
N GLY A 60 3.41 12.05 -6.71
CA GLY A 60 3.07 11.55 -5.39
C GLY A 60 4.34 11.16 -4.63
N VAL A 61 4.13 10.57 -3.48
CA VAL A 61 5.21 10.10 -2.61
C VAL A 61 4.93 8.69 -2.11
N ILE A 62 6.00 7.99 -1.72
CA ILE A 62 5.88 6.72 -1.02
C ILE A 62 5.91 7.00 0.47
N VAL A 63 4.85 6.61 1.17
CA VAL A 63 4.75 6.67 2.63
C VAL A 63 5.14 5.31 3.20
N PRO A 64 6.19 5.22 4.01
CA PRO A 64 6.64 3.94 4.56
C PRO A 64 5.66 3.40 5.61
N ASP A 65 5.56 2.07 5.71
CA ASP A 65 4.67 1.40 6.66
C ASP A 65 4.75 1.91 8.11
N PRO A 66 5.95 2.18 8.68
CA PRO A 66 6.04 2.67 10.06
C PRO A 66 5.40 4.05 10.29
N ALA A 67 5.16 4.81 9.23
CA ALA A 67 4.49 6.11 9.33
C ALA A 67 2.96 5.99 9.37
N VAL A 68 2.41 4.86 8.92
CA VAL A 68 0.97 4.65 8.81
C VAL A 68 0.39 4.18 10.13
N VAL A 69 -0.60 4.89 10.62
CA VAL A 69 -1.40 4.51 11.79
C VAL A 69 -2.85 4.31 11.40
N TRP A 70 -3.49 3.34 12.00
CA TRP A 70 -4.87 2.98 11.70
C TRP A 70 -5.81 3.46 12.81
N TRP A 71 -6.82 4.22 12.41
CA TRP A 71 -7.85 4.72 13.30
C TRP A 71 -9.21 4.66 12.62
N GLN A 72 -10.19 4.06 13.28
CA GLN A 72 -11.56 3.90 12.78
C GLN A 72 -11.64 3.33 11.35
N GLY A 73 -10.78 2.34 11.03
CA GLY A 73 -10.74 1.70 9.72
C GLY A 73 -10.10 2.53 8.60
N LYS A 74 -9.48 3.65 8.94
CA LYS A 74 -8.77 4.52 8.00
C LYS A 74 -7.29 4.60 8.32
N ALA A 75 -6.49 4.81 7.29
CA ALA A 75 -5.05 5.03 7.40
C ALA A 75 -4.73 6.52 7.54
N TRP A 76 -3.88 6.85 8.50
CA TRP A 76 -3.45 8.20 8.81
C TRP A 76 -1.94 8.29 8.91
N ILE A 77 -1.41 9.47 8.64
CA ILE A 77 -0.02 9.84 8.90
C ILE A 77 0.03 11.15 9.65
N PHE A 78 1.15 11.40 10.33
CA PHE A 78 1.43 12.69 10.95
C PHE A 78 2.52 13.41 10.17
N VAL A 79 2.20 14.61 9.69
CA VAL A 79 3.11 15.46 8.93
C VAL A 79 3.58 16.60 9.86
N GLN A 80 4.88 16.81 9.91
CA GLN A 80 5.43 17.96 10.64
C GLN A 80 5.21 19.22 9.82
N THR A 81 4.40 20.13 10.34
CA THR A 81 4.06 21.41 9.70
C THR A 81 4.80 22.60 10.31
N GLY A 82 5.46 22.38 11.44
CA GLY A 82 6.25 23.36 12.14
C GLY A 82 7.09 22.69 13.21
N ARG A 83 7.94 23.47 13.91
CA ARG A 83 8.78 22.93 14.98
C ARG A 83 7.90 22.42 16.14
N GLY A 84 7.89 21.11 16.35
CA GLY A 84 7.07 20.47 17.37
C GLY A 84 5.56 20.46 17.03
N VAL A 85 5.17 20.82 15.81
CA VAL A 85 3.79 20.86 15.37
C VAL A 85 3.56 19.77 14.33
N PHE A 86 2.57 18.90 14.60
CA PHE A 86 2.23 17.78 13.74
C PHE A 86 0.75 17.85 13.36
N THR A 87 0.46 17.56 12.11
CA THR A 87 -0.90 17.55 11.58
C THR A 87 -1.24 16.15 11.12
N GLN A 88 -2.37 15.62 11.57
CA GLN A 88 -2.91 14.34 11.13
C GLN A 88 -3.48 14.48 9.72
N ARG A 89 -3.12 13.54 8.84
CA ARG A 89 -3.58 13.51 7.45
C ARG A 89 -3.99 12.10 7.06
N GLY A 90 -5.18 11.95 6.49
CA GLY A 90 -5.63 10.70 5.90
C GLY A 90 -4.91 10.39 4.60
N ILE A 91 -4.61 9.13 4.37
CA ILE A 91 -4.00 8.66 3.13
C ILE A 91 -4.81 7.50 2.54
N SER A 92 -4.75 7.34 1.21
CA SER A 92 -5.22 6.12 0.55
C SER A 92 -4.16 5.03 0.67
N THR A 93 -4.62 3.80 0.86
CA THR A 93 -3.80 2.59 0.88
C THR A 93 -4.07 1.68 -0.31
N ASP A 94 -4.65 2.24 -1.39
CA ASP A 94 -5.05 1.49 -2.57
C ASP A 94 -3.87 1.06 -3.45
N GLN A 95 -2.71 1.69 -3.26
CA GLN A 95 -1.49 1.41 -4.02
C GLN A 95 -0.33 1.01 -3.09
N PRO A 96 -0.32 -0.25 -2.63
CA PRO A 96 0.76 -0.75 -1.81
C PRO A 96 2.04 -0.90 -2.62
N GLU A 97 3.18 -0.59 -2.00
CA GLU A 97 4.50 -0.73 -2.60
C GLU A 97 5.13 -2.08 -2.25
N PRO A 98 5.87 -2.71 -3.20
CA PRO A 98 6.47 -4.03 -2.98
C PRO A 98 7.46 -4.09 -1.81
N ASP A 99 8.17 -3.00 -1.58
CA ASP A 99 9.20 -2.89 -0.54
C ASP A 99 8.65 -2.39 0.80
N GLY A 100 7.35 -2.23 0.90
CA GLY A 100 6.63 -1.76 2.08
C GLY A 100 6.25 -0.29 2.00
N GLY A 101 5.06 0.01 2.48
CA GLY A 101 4.46 1.33 2.41
C GLY A 101 3.41 1.46 1.30
N TYR A 102 3.03 2.69 1.03
CA TYR A 102 1.97 3.00 0.08
C TYR A 102 2.34 4.21 -0.78
N PHE A 103 2.07 4.12 -2.08
CA PHE A 103 2.12 5.29 -2.95
C PHE A 103 0.89 6.17 -2.70
N VAL A 104 1.13 7.43 -2.41
CA VAL A 104 0.07 8.43 -2.16
C VAL A 104 0.16 9.50 -3.22
N ALA A 105 -0.83 9.54 -4.12
CA ALA A 105 -0.95 10.57 -5.14
C ALA A 105 -1.31 11.92 -4.50
N ASP A 106 -0.99 13.00 -5.20
CA ASP A 106 -1.31 14.38 -4.80
C ASP A 106 -0.75 14.81 -3.43
N PHE A 107 0.28 14.10 -2.96
CA PHE A 107 0.97 14.45 -1.74
C PHE A 107 2.22 15.28 -2.08
N PRO A 108 2.41 16.47 -1.47
CA PRO A 108 3.58 17.28 -1.75
C PRO A 108 4.86 16.60 -1.31
N ALA A 109 5.84 16.53 -2.21
CA ALA A 109 7.16 16.00 -1.89
C ALA A 109 7.90 16.91 -0.89
N GLY A 110 8.82 16.32 -0.11
CA GLY A 110 9.68 17.06 0.81
C GLY A 110 9.07 17.35 2.17
N GLN A 111 7.85 16.88 2.45
CA GLN A 111 7.26 16.99 3.78
C GLN A 111 7.84 15.93 4.73
N ALA A 112 8.14 16.34 5.95
CA ALA A 112 8.60 15.43 7.00
C ALA A 112 7.40 14.66 7.59
N VAL A 113 7.49 13.33 7.57
CA VAL A 113 6.46 12.42 8.08
C VAL A 113 7.02 11.68 9.30
N VAL A 114 6.20 11.51 10.32
CA VAL A 114 6.59 10.81 11.56
C VAL A 114 6.62 9.31 11.30
N VAL A 115 7.79 8.70 11.41
CA VAL A 115 7.99 7.24 11.27
C VAL A 115 8.15 6.51 12.61
N ARG A 116 8.37 7.23 13.68
CA ARG A 116 8.45 6.69 15.05
C ARG A 116 7.59 7.51 15.98
N GLY A 117 6.77 6.84 16.79
CA GLY A 117 5.87 7.50 17.73
C GLY A 117 4.58 8.04 17.11
N ALA A 118 4.26 7.73 15.86
CA ALA A 118 3.01 8.13 15.21
C ALA A 118 1.78 7.64 16.00
N GLN A 119 1.85 6.45 16.59
CA GLN A 119 0.79 5.90 17.42
C GLN A 119 0.60 6.70 18.72
N ILE A 120 1.67 7.26 19.27
CA ILE A 120 1.60 8.13 20.45
C ILE A 120 0.88 9.43 20.11
N LEU A 121 1.22 10.03 18.97
CA LEU A 121 0.53 11.24 18.48
C LEU A 121 -0.96 10.98 18.25
N LEU A 122 -1.30 9.83 17.66
CA LEU A 122 -2.69 9.44 17.47
C LEU A 122 -3.45 9.35 18.81
N SER A 123 -2.82 8.81 19.83
CA SER A 123 -3.40 8.69 21.17
C SER A 123 -3.59 10.05 21.82
N GLU A 124 -2.67 10.98 21.63
CA GLU A 124 -2.78 12.33 22.17
C GLU A 124 -3.86 13.16 21.45
N GLU A 125 -3.94 13.05 20.12
CA GLU A 125 -4.94 13.74 19.30
C GLU A 125 -6.37 13.30 19.67
N ASN A 126 -6.56 12.02 19.96
CA ASN A 126 -7.87 11.44 20.28
C ASN A 126 -8.14 11.33 21.78
N LYS A 127 -7.33 11.98 22.60
CA LYS A 127 -7.58 12.05 24.04
C LYS A 127 -8.85 12.88 24.30
N PRO A 128 -9.83 12.38 25.04
CA PRO A 128 -10.96 13.20 25.41
C PRO A 128 -10.45 14.43 26.18
N ALA A 129 -10.94 15.61 25.81
CA ALA A 129 -10.63 16.83 26.55
C ALA A 129 -10.90 16.58 28.04
N PRO A 130 -9.99 16.98 28.96
CA PRO A 130 -10.27 16.88 30.37
C PRO A 130 -11.58 17.62 30.63
N GLY A 131 -12.59 16.85 31.10
CA GLY A 131 -13.92 17.40 31.39
C GLY A 131 -13.76 18.60 32.30
N GLY A 132 -14.16 19.77 31.79
CA GLY A 132 -14.34 20.92 32.62
C GLY A 132 -15.50 20.64 33.56
N ASP A 133 -15.24 20.61 34.81
CA ASP A 133 -16.25 20.73 35.88
C ASP A 133 -16.83 22.14 35.82
#